data_e772eceffe3c74d28a96111fe1e2c035
#
_entry.id   e772eceffe3c74d28a96111fe1e2c035
#
_cell.length_a   1.000
_cell.length_b   1.000
_cell.length_c   1.000
_cell.angle_alpha   90.00
_cell.angle_beta   90.00
_cell.angle_gamma   90.00
#
_symmetry.space_group_name_H-M   'P 1'
#
loop_
_entity.id
_entity.type
_entity.pdbx_description
1 polymer ?
#
loop_
_entity_poly.entity_id
_entity_poly.type
_entity_poly.pdbx_seq_one_letter_code
_entity_poly.pdbx_strand_id
1 'polypeptide(L)'
;MIKACVLCGVCISVFLTPVQAKEEVVQGVVQVQDDTGKPLEGAAFQLISYGEPLQELTSDKTGRIVLHDLDYGEYQLIQTQTDYGYQKTKQRISFVYDGTQEKKQSWNVVNERMLGTVKLRIRQENDEKISHVSMELLDEQGKKLRNITSDRDSIELQKLPIGTYRLHLDEKEKDYRLKEDVTFAITPYNYNRSYVLTLHLEPVKQTQEDYTFAFCFIMAVLGLFAWLIYFFRKQSLTQFLDDFMV
;
A
#
# COMPACT_ATOMS: atom_id res chain seq x y z
N MET A 1 -22.23 -63.47 -66.42
CA MET A 1 -20.98 -63.69 -65.66
C MET A 1 -20.58 -62.45 -64.96
N ILE A 2 -20.88 -62.36 -63.70
CA ILE A 2 -20.51 -61.24 -62.86
C ILE A 2 -19.63 -61.80 -61.75
N LYS A 3 -18.33 -61.40 -61.75
CA LYS A 3 -17.39 -61.75 -60.69
C LYS A 3 -17.54 -60.82 -59.49
N ALA A 4 -17.90 -61.38 -58.35
CA ALA A 4 -17.91 -60.68 -57.07
C ALA A 4 -16.48 -60.55 -56.52
N CYS A 5 -16.06 -59.33 -56.23
CA CYS A 5 -14.79 -59.03 -55.57
C CYS A 5 -15.06 -59.00 -54.07
N VAL A 6 -14.47 -59.92 -53.31
CA VAL A 6 -14.52 -59.93 -51.83
C VAL A 6 -13.38 -59.04 -51.36
N LEU A 7 -13.77 -57.86 -50.73
CA LEU A 7 -12.85 -57.00 -50.03
C LEU A 7 -12.67 -57.55 -48.61
N CYS A 8 -11.48 -58.04 -48.31
CA CYS A 8 -11.07 -58.47 -47.00
C CYS A 8 -10.72 -57.18 -46.16
N GLY A 9 -11.66 -56.78 -45.26
CA GLY A 9 -11.43 -55.67 -44.32
C GLY A 9 -10.60 -56.14 -43.13
N VAL A 10 -9.35 -55.72 -43.07
CA VAL A 10 -8.52 -55.92 -41.89
C VAL A 10 -8.92 -54.85 -40.85
N CYS A 11 -9.69 -55.25 -39.83
CA CYS A 11 -9.93 -54.40 -38.64
C CYS A 11 -8.66 -54.39 -37.77
N ILE A 12 -7.91 -53.32 -37.86
CA ILE A 12 -6.83 -53.01 -36.85
C ILE A 12 -7.49 -52.50 -35.60
N SER A 13 -7.65 -53.36 -34.59
CA SER A 13 -8.07 -52.97 -33.24
C SER A 13 -6.89 -52.29 -32.54
N VAL A 14 -6.89 -50.98 -32.53
CA VAL A 14 -5.94 -50.20 -31.70
C VAL A 14 -6.39 -50.35 -30.24
N PHE A 15 -5.73 -51.22 -29.49
CA PHE A 15 -5.87 -51.27 -28.04
C PHE A 15 -5.19 -50.01 -27.46
N LEU A 16 -5.99 -48.98 -27.18
CA LEU A 16 -5.58 -47.89 -26.32
C LEU A 16 -5.48 -48.44 -24.91
N THR A 17 -4.29 -48.81 -24.49
CA THR A 17 -4.02 -49.06 -23.06
C THR A 17 -4.21 -47.74 -22.33
N PRO A 18 -5.09 -47.68 -21.30
CA PRO A 18 -5.17 -46.50 -20.50
C PRO A 18 -3.79 -46.29 -19.83
N VAL A 19 -3.16 -45.13 -20.12
CA VAL A 19 -2.01 -44.69 -19.35
C VAL A 19 -2.56 -44.41 -17.93
N GLN A 20 -2.34 -45.34 -17.02
CA GLN A 20 -2.60 -45.08 -15.61
C GLN A 20 -1.64 -43.96 -15.21
N ALA A 21 -2.21 -42.76 -14.91
CA ALA A 21 -1.46 -41.72 -14.25
C ALA A 21 -0.95 -42.29 -12.92
N LYS A 22 0.36 -42.38 -12.77
CA LYS A 22 1.00 -42.74 -11.51
C LYS A 22 0.48 -41.74 -10.46
N GLU A 23 -0.19 -42.25 -9.44
CA GLU A 23 -0.64 -41.39 -8.33
C GLU A 23 0.61 -40.85 -7.64
N GLU A 24 0.84 -39.55 -7.75
CA GLU A 24 1.98 -38.86 -7.09
C GLU A 24 1.80 -38.92 -5.57
N VAL A 25 2.70 -39.65 -4.92
CA VAL A 25 2.70 -39.74 -3.45
C VAL A 25 3.30 -38.49 -2.89
N VAL A 26 2.47 -37.65 -2.27
CA VAL A 26 2.93 -36.44 -1.59
C VAL A 26 3.60 -36.81 -0.27
N GLN A 27 4.90 -36.57 -0.17
CA GLN A 27 5.75 -36.90 0.97
C GLN A 27 5.86 -35.75 2.00
N GLY A 28 5.72 -34.51 1.52
CA GLY A 28 5.78 -33.34 2.39
C GLY A 28 5.14 -32.10 1.80
N VAL A 29 4.85 -31.13 2.66
CA VAL A 29 4.36 -29.81 2.25
C VAL A 29 5.04 -28.72 3.07
N VAL A 30 5.54 -27.72 2.38
CA VAL A 30 6.01 -26.47 2.98
C VAL A 30 4.97 -25.38 2.72
N GLN A 31 4.50 -24.74 3.77
CA GLN A 31 3.65 -23.56 3.70
C GLN A 31 4.52 -22.32 3.90
N VAL A 32 4.60 -21.46 2.88
CA VAL A 32 5.34 -20.19 2.90
C VAL A 32 4.34 -19.05 3.06
N GLN A 33 4.55 -18.22 4.05
CA GLN A 33 3.66 -17.10 4.37
C GLN A 33 4.45 -15.92 4.94
N ASP A 34 3.82 -14.74 4.98
CA ASP A 34 4.40 -13.60 5.66
C ASP A 34 4.09 -13.59 7.17
N ASP A 35 4.62 -12.58 7.87
CA ASP A 35 4.41 -12.35 9.31
C ASP A 35 2.95 -12.02 9.70
N THR A 36 2.04 -11.89 8.72
CA THR A 36 0.59 -11.75 8.94
C THR A 36 -0.20 -13.03 8.64
N GLY A 37 0.49 -14.07 8.12
CA GLY A 37 -0.13 -15.31 7.67
C GLY A 37 -0.61 -15.28 6.22
N LYS A 38 -0.30 -14.22 5.45
CA LYS A 38 -0.62 -14.16 4.02
C LYS A 38 0.29 -15.11 3.25
N PRO A 39 -0.26 -16.02 2.40
CA PRO A 39 0.53 -16.89 1.55
C PRO A 39 1.45 -16.11 0.61
N LEU A 40 2.67 -16.63 0.39
CA LEU A 40 3.65 -16.04 -0.52
C LEU A 40 3.86 -16.95 -1.72
N GLU A 41 3.50 -16.47 -2.91
CA GLU A 41 3.77 -17.10 -4.21
C GLU A 41 5.21 -16.78 -4.65
N GLY A 42 5.86 -17.69 -5.38
CA GLY A 42 7.14 -17.43 -6.02
C GLY A 42 8.37 -17.50 -5.10
N ALA A 43 8.21 -17.89 -3.84
CA ALA A 43 9.36 -18.14 -2.97
C ALA A 43 10.10 -19.40 -3.41
N ALA A 44 11.38 -19.26 -3.77
CA ALA A 44 12.20 -20.35 -4.27
C ALA A 44 13.04 -21.01 -3.18
N PHE A 45 13.15 -22.33 -3.25
CA PHE A 45 13.93 -23.16 -2.32
C PHE A 45 14.78 -24.16 -3.08
N GLN A 46 16.00 -24.35 -2.64
CA GLN A 46 16.87 -25.40 -3.10
C GLN A 46 16.68 -26.62 -2.20
N LEU A 47 16.24 -27.73 -2.77
CA LEU A 47 16.30 -29.04 -2.15
C LEU A 47 17.70 -29.63 -2.32
N ILE A 48 18.28 -30.06 -1.22
CA ILE A 48 19.64 -30.61 -1.13
C ILE A 48 19.53 -32.04 -0.60
N SER A 49 20.25 -32.97 -1.18
CA SER A 49 20.40 -34.34 -0.70
C SER A 49 21.87 -34.71 -0.64
N TYR A 50 22.33 -35.31 0.49
CA TYR A 50 23.73 -35.65 0.75
C TYR A 50 24.73 -34.51 0.47
N GLY A 51 24.30 -33.26 0.70
CA GLY A 51 25.13 -32.06 0.50
C GLY A 51 25.14 -31.50 -0.91
N GLU A 52 24.51 -32.18 -1.87
CA GLU A 52 24.45 -31.76 -3.27
C GLU A 52 23.07 -31.19 -3.62
N PRO A 53 23.00 -30.10 -4.42
CA PRO A 53 21.74 -29.54 -4.93
C PRO A 53 21.01 -30.58 -5.81
N LEU A 54 19.77 -30.88 -5.44
CA LEU A 54 18.94 -31.85 -6.18
C LEU A 54 17.94 -31.17 -7.10
N GLN A 55 17.14 -30.23 -6.55
CA GLN A 55 16.03 -29.62 -7.26
C GLN A 55 15.76 -28.21 -6.72
N GLU A 56 15.32 -27.31 -7.57
CA GLU A 56 14.74 -26.03 -7.18
C GLU A 56 13.22 -26.14 -7.15
N LEU A 57 12.60 -25.66 -6.07
CA LEU A 57 11.17 -25.73 -5.81
C LEU A 57 10.64 -24.32 -5.56
N THR A 58 9.43 -24.03 -6.05
CA THR A 58 8.83 -22.70 -5.93
C THR A 58 7.43 -22.81 -5.32
N SER A 59 7.08 -21.91 -4.42
CA SER A 59 5.75 -21.87 -3.83
C SER A 59 4.69 -21.39 -4.82
N ASP A 60 3.54 -22.05 -4.81
CA ASP A 60 2.38 -21.73 -5.62
C ASP A 60 1.60 -20.49 -5.08
N LYS A 61 0.47 -20.14 -5.75
CA LYS A 61 -0.41 -19.03 -5.36
C LYS A 61 -0.99 -19.16 -3.95
N THR A 62 -1.01 -20.36 -3.40
CA THR A 62 -1.45 -20.63 -2.02
C THR A 62 -0.28 -20.66 -1.03
N GLY A 63 0.92 -20.32 -1.50
CA GLY A 63 2.15 -20.34 -0.70
C GLY A 63 2.68 -21.74 -0.43
N ARG A 64 2.26 -22.76 -1.20
CA ARG A 64 2.61 -24.16 -0.93
C ARG A 64 3.69 -24.67 -1.87
N ILE A 65 4.60 -25.44 -1.30
CA ILE A 65 5.54 -26.31 -2.01
C ILE A 65 5.19 -27.74 -1.65
N VAL A 66 5.00 -28.58 -2.66
CA VAL A 66 4.69 -29.98 -2.49
C VAL A 66 5.94 -30.82 -2.79
N LEU A 67 6.34 -31.67 -1.86
CA LEU A 67 7.44 -32.61 -2.02
C LEU A 67 6.87 -33.96 -2.44
N HIS A 68 7.30 -34.46 -3.58
CA HIS A 68 6.90 -35.75 -4.14
C HIS A 68 8.09 -36.43 -4.80
N ASP A 69 7.98 -37.74 -5.04
CA ASP A 69 8.96 -38.60 -5.74
C ASP A 69 10.39 -38.50 -5.12
N LEU A 70 10.48 -38.37 -3.79
CA LEU A 70 11.76 -38.43 -3.08
C LEU A 70 12.18 -39.89 -2.85
N ASP A 71 13.45 -40.16 -3.10
CA ASP A 71 14.08 -41.40 -2.68
C ASP A 71 14.37 -41.42 -1.17
N TYR A 72 14.69 -42.61 -0.62
CA TYR A 72 15.12 -42.69 0.76
C TYR A 72 16.42 -41.92 0.99
N GLY A 73 16.43 -41.03 1.97
CA GLY A 73 17.62 -40.23 2.22
C GLY A 73 17.39 -39.06 3.18
N GLU A 74 18.48 -38.31 3.37
CA GLU A 74 18.49 -37.09 4.15
C GLU A 74 18.38 -35.89 3.22
N TYR A 75 17.51 -34.94 3.61
CA TYR A 75 17.18 -33.77 2.81
C TYR A 75 17.30 -32.49 3.62
N GLN A 76 17.65 -31.41 2.93
CA GLN A 76 17.58 -30.06 3.42
C GLN A 76 16.90 -29.14 2.39
N LEU A 77 16.03 -28.26 2.89
CA LEU A 77 15.46 -27.17 2.11
C LEU A 77 16.00 -25.85 2.60
N ILE A 78 16.56 -25.07 1.67
CA ILE A 78 17.12 -23.75 1.92
C ILE A 78 16.45 -22.76 1.01
N GLN A 79 15.87 -21.70 1.55
CA GLN A 79 15.28 -20.63 0.73
C GLN A 79 16.36 -19.87 -0.03
N THR A 80 16.25 -19.84 -1.36
CA THR A 80 17.16 -19.12 -2.26
C THR A 80 16.63 -17.75 -2.62
N GLN A 81 15.28 -17.61 -2.77
CA GLN A 81 14.61 -16.37 -3.14
C GLN A 81 13.29 -16.21 -2.40
N THR A 82 12.87 -14.98 -2.20
CA THR A 82 11.52 -14.62 -1.73
C THR A 82 10.97 -13.48 -2.60
N ASP A 83 9.66 -13.22 -2.47
CA ASP A 83 9.01 -12.13 -3.18
C ASP A 83 9.55 -10.76 -2.74
N TYR A 84 9.38 -9.76 -3.63
CA TYR A 84 9.84 -8.39 -3.36
C TYR A 84 9.11 -7.80 -2.15
N GLY A 85 9.90 -7.16 -1.27
CA GLY A 85 9.36 -6.57 -0.03
C GLY A 85 9.41 -7.47 1.19
N TYR A 86 9.96 -8.67 1.06
CA TYR A 86 10.11 -9.62 2.14
C TYR A 86 11.58 -9.97 2.40
N GLN A 87 11.87 -10.32 3.64
CA GLN A 87 13.17 -10.85 4.04
C GLN A 87 13.21 -12.36 3.80
N LYS A 88 14.24 -12.82 3.10
CA LYS A 88 14.50 -14.25 2.97
C LYS A 88 14.77 -14.85 4.35
N THR A 89 14.10 -15.96 4.67
CA THR A 89 14.36 -16.66 5.92
C THR A 89 15.76 -17.28 5.95
N LYS A 90 16.36 -17.34 7.13
CA LYS A 90 17.59 -18.08 7.39
C LYS A 90 17.32 -19.49 7.88
N GLN A 91 16.07 -19.86 8.08
CA GLN A 91 15.64 -21.18 8.50
C GLN A 91 16.04 -22.22 7.46
N ARG A 92 16.60 -23.33 7.91
CA ARG A 92 16.84 -24.54 7.12
C ARG A 92 15.88 -25.61 7.60
N ILE A 93 15.19 -26.28 6.69
CA ILE A 93 14.34 -27.42 7.00
C ILE A 93 15.15 -28.66 6.70
N SER A 94 15.44 -29.47 7.72
CA SER A 94 16.13 -30.76 7.55
C SER A 94 15.17 -31.89 7.89
N PHE A 95 15.11 -32.92 7.07
CA PHE A 95 14.25 -34.07 7.28
C PHE A 95 14.88 -35.34 6.67
N VAL A 96 14.42 -36.50 7.13
CA VAL A 96 14.77 -37.80 6.58
C VAL A 96 13.52 -38.40 5.97
N TYR A 97 13.64 -38.96 4.79
CA TYR A 97 12.60 -39.79 4.18
C TYR A 97 13.09 -41.24 4.11
N ASP A 98 12.46 -42.13 4.88
CA ASP A 98 12.83 -43.54 4.98
C ASP A 98 11.68 -44.49 4.59
N GLY A 99 10.58 -43.95 4.07
CA GLY A 99 9.42 -44.69 3.64
C GLY A 99 8.53 -45.22 4.77
N THR A 100 8.93 -45.02 6.05
CA THR A 100 8.15 -45.49 7.20
C THR A 100 7.11 -44.49 7.68
N GLN A 101 7.10 -43.30 7.12
CA GLN A 101 6.23 -42.21 7.55
C GLN A 101 4.82 -42.39 7.01
N GLU A 102 3.91 -42.82 7.90
CA GLU A 102 2.49 -42.92 7.59
C GLU A 102 1.81 -41.58 7.37
N LYS A 103 2.43 -40.47 7.82
CA LYS A 103 1.89 -39.12 7.74
C LYS A 103 2.81 -38.22 6.94
N LYS A 104 2.17 -37.46 6.05
CA LYS A 104 2.78 -36.38 5.30
C LYS A 104 3.43 -35.36 6.24
N GLN A 105 4.68 -35.06 6.02
CA GLN A 105 5.39 -34.01 6.77
C GLN A 105 4.91 -32.62 6.38
N SER A 106 4.87 -31.68 7.33
CA SER A 106 4.45 -30.32 7.07
C SER A 106 5.34 -29.33 7.83
N TRP A 107 5.77 -28.29 7.13
CA TRP A 107 6.60 -27.22 7.66
C TRP A 107 6.00 -25.86 7.33
N ASN A 108 6.19 -24.90 8.23
CA ASN A 108 5.85 -23.51 8.04
C ASN A 108 7.12 -22.67 7.90
N VAL A 109 7.15 -21.82 6.88
CA VAL A 109 8.19 -20.83 6.64
C VAL A 109 7.57 -19.46 6.66
N VAL A 110 8.09 -18.58 7.53
CA VAL A 110 7.64 -17.20 7.62
C VAL A 110 8.72 -16.28 7.04
N ASN A 111 8.32 -15.43 6.08
CA ASN A 111 9.13 -14.35 5.56
C ASN A 111 8.65 -13.02 6.15
N GLU A 112 9.51 -12.34 6.89
CA GLU A 112 9.18 -11.05 7.47
C GLU A 112 9.07 -9.97 6.40
N ARG A 113 8.06 -9.11 6.50
CA ARG A 113 7.94 -7.94 5.63
C ARG A 113 9.03 -6.92 5.93
N MET A 114 9.59 -6.32 4.90
CA MET A 114 10.49 -5.19 5.02
C MET A 114 9.67 -3.92 5.24
N LEU A 115 9.64 -3.41 6.48
CA LEU A 115 8.84 -2.25 6.86
C LEU A 115 9.74 -1.10 7.27
N GLY A 116 9.58 0.06 6.62
CA GLY A 116 10.36 1.26 6.89
C GLY A 116 9.70 2.24 7.84
N THR A 117 10.52 3.18 8.31
CA THR A 117 10.10 4.30 9.14
C THR A 117 10.68 5.60 8.58
N VAL A 118 9.83 6.61 8.44
CA VAL A 118 10.21 7.96 7.98
C VAL A 118 9.78 8.98 9.02
N LYS A 119 10.69 9.83 9.45
CA LYS A 119 10.39 10.98 10.28
C LYS A 119 10.23 12.21 9.41
N LEU A 120 9.01 12.71 9.32
CA LEU A 120 8.70 13.97 8.63
C LEU A 120 8.96 15.14 9.57
N ARG A 121 9.71 16.13 9.12
CA ARG A 121 9.83 17.46 9.77
C ARG A 121 9.12 18.47 8.90
N ILE A 122 8.27 19.29 9.52
CA ILE A 122 7.48 20.28 8.79
C ILE A 122 8.00 21.66 9.21
N ARG A 123 8.38 22.48 8.20
CA ARG A 123 8.99 23.79 8.37
C ARG A 123 8.38 24.79 7.41
N GLN A 124 8.43 26.06 7.73
CA GLN A 124 8.30 27.13 6.74
C GLN A 124 9.58 27.28 5.94
N GLU A 125 9.56 28.08 4.88
CA GLU A 125 10.76 28.36 4.08
C GLU A 125 11.88 29.04 4.90
N ASN A 126 11.53 29.79 5.93
CA ASN A 126 12.48 30.43 6.88
C ASN A 126 12.94 29.50 8.02
N ASP A 127 12.67 28.18 7.90
CA ASP A 127 12.98 27.12 8.87
C ASP A 127 12.19 27.21 10.20
N GLU A 128 11.15 28.04 10.28
CA GLU A 128 10.24 28.06 11.42
C GLU A 128 9.43 26.76 11.51
N LYS A 129 9.16 26.34 12.72
CA LYS A 129 8.38 25.14 13.01
C LYS A 129 6.90 25.39 12.76
N ILE A 130 6.27 24.42 12.11
CA ILE A 130 4.82 24.43 11.87
C ILE A 130 4.19 23.22 12.56
N SER A 131 2.99 23.42 13.09
CA SER A 131 2.12 22.38 13.63
C SER A 131 0.72 22.50 13.03
N HIS A 132 -0.11 21.45 13.23
CA HIS A 132 -1.51 21.40 12.78
C HIS A 132 -1.70 21.42 11.26
N VAL A 133 -0.77 20.82 10.52
CA VAL A 133 -0.86 20.67 9.08
C VAL A 133 -1.49 19.32 8.75
N SER A 134 -2.48 19.32 7.84
CA SER A 134 -3.13 18.12 7.33
C SER A 134 -2.58 17.75 5.97
N MET A 135 -2.18 16.49 5.83
CA MET A 135 -1.59 15.93 4.62
C MET A 135 -2.19 14.57 4.30
N GLU A 136 -2.01 14.14 3.08
CA GLU A 136 -2.38 12.81 2.60
C GLU A 136 -1.12 12.03 2.21
N LEU A 137 -1.05 10.78 2.66
CA LEU A 137 -0.07 9.81 2.17
C LEU A 137 -0.70 9.00 1.04
N LEU A 138 -0.10 9.07 -0.12
CA LEU A 138 -0.52 8.37 -1.34
C LEU A 138 0.50 7.29 -1.70
N ASP A 139 0.05 6.23 -2.38
CA ASP A 139 0.94 5.26 -3.03
C ASP A 139 1.44 5.77 -4.39
N GLU A 140 2.23 4.96 -5.08
CA GLU A 140 2.80 5.27 -6.39
C GLU A 140 1.72 5.53 -7.45
N GLN A 141 0.56 4.88 -7.35
CA GLN A 141 -0.58 5.03 -8.24
C GLN A 141 -1.45 6.26 -7.89
N GLY A 142 -1.10 7.00 -6.84
CA GLY A 142 -1.86 8.14 -6.35
C GLY A 142 -3.08 7.78 -5.50
N LYS A 143 -3.21 6.51 -5.11
CA LYS A 143 -4.27 6.08 -4.21
C LYS A 143 -3.95 6.51 -2.78
N LYS A 144 -4.90 7.16 -2.14
CA LYS A 144 -4.79 7.57 -0.74
C LYS A 144 -4.72 6.37 0.20
N LEU A 145 -3.66 6.31 0.97
CA LEU A 145 -3.42 5.28 1.99
C LEU A 145 -3.95 5.72 3.36
N ARG A 146 -3.64 6.95 3.77
CA ARG A 146 -4.11 7.52 5.05
C ARG A 146 -3.98 9.04 5.09
N ASN A 147 -4.75 9.67 6.01
CA ASN A 147 -4.54 11.05 6.40
C ASN A 147 -3.44 11.12 7.46
N ILE A 148 -2.69 12.22 7.43
CA ILE A 148 -1.62 12.55 8.36
C ILE A 148 -1.91 13.94 8.88
N THR A 149 -2.04 14.10 10.20
CA THR A 149 -2.17 15.41 10.84
C THR A 149 -0.98 15.62 11.76
N SER A 150 -0.36 16.76 11.64
CA SER A 150 0.78 17.16 12.44
C SER A 150 0.31 17.94 13.66
N ASP A 151 0.31 17.33 14.83
CA ASP A 151 0.10 18.06 16.10
C ASP A 151 1.38 18.78 16.57
N ARG A 152 2.52 18.41 16.01
CA ARG A 152 3.86 18.94 16.32
C ARG A 152 4.64 19.17 15.02
N ASP A 153 5.83 19.74 15.16
CA ASP A 153 6.75 19.99 14.04
C ASP A 153 7.37 18.74 13.41
N SER A 154 6.99 17.54 13.87
CA SER A 154 7.44 16.29 13.27
C SER A 154 6.45 15.16 13.49
N ILE A 155 6.36 14.28 12.50
CA ILE A 155 5.52 13.08 12.49
C ILE A 155 6.39 11.87 12.14
N GLU A 156 6.14 10.74 12.77
CA GLU A 156 6.79 9.48 12.44
C GLU A 156 5.84 8.56 11.69
N LEU A 157 6.17 8.27 10.43
CA LEU A 157 5.47 7.32 9.58
C LEU A 157 6.13 5.95 9.75
N GLN A 158 5.51 5.10 10.56
CA GLN A 158 6.01 3.76 10.87
C GLN A 158 5.34 2.68 10.02
N LYS A 159 6.01 1.53 9.91
CA LYS A 159 5.51 0.30 9.26
C LYS A 159 5.08 0.52 7.81
N LEU A 160 5.82 1.32 7.08
CA LEU A 160 5.62 1.51 5.65
C LEU A 160 6.24 0.34 4.90
N PRO A 161 5.47 -0.45 4.13
CA PRO A 161 6.02 -1.47 3.23
C PRO A 161 7.01 -0.87 2.24
N ILE A 162 7.80 -1.72 1.58
CA ILE A 162 8.61 -1.31 0.45
C ILE A 162 7.70 -0.76 -0.64
N GLY A 163 8.06 0.41 -1.19
CA GLY A 163 7.27 1.11 -2.20
C GLY A 163 7.62 2.58 -2.29
N THR A 164 7.07 3.23 -3.29
CA THR A 164 7.15 4.69 -3.49
C THR A 164 5.91 5.34 -2.91
N TYR A 165 6.11 6.43 -2.20
CA TYR A 165 5.06 7.17 -1.51
C TYR A 165 5.13 8.63 -1.91
N ARG A 166 3.96 9.27 -1.91
CA ARG A 166 3.80 10.70 -2.17
C ARG A 166 3.07 11.35 -1.00
N LEU A 167 3.58 12.48 -0.56
CA LEU A 167 2.92 13.36 0.41
C LEU A 167 2.27 14.50 -0.36
N HIS A 168 0.98 14.62 -0.19
CA HIS A 168 0.14 15.67 -0.74
C HIS A 168 -0.48 16.47 0.40
N LEU A 169 -0.60 17.80 0.24
CA LEU A 169 -1.29 18.62 1.22
C LEU A 169 -2.80 18.40 1.10
N ASP A 170 -3.51 18.24 2.23
CA ASP A 170 -4.98 18.08 2.20
C ASP A 170 -5.62 19.33 1.58
N GLU A 171 -6.58 19.16 0.67
CA GLU A 171 -7.33 20.25 0.02
C GLU A 171 -8.03 21.19 1.01
N LYS A 172 -8.25 20.73 2.24
CA LYS A 172 -8.83 21.53 3.34
C LYS A 172 -7.81 22.41 4.04
N GLU A 173 -6.51 22.20 3.79
CA GLU A 173 -5.45 23.05 4.33
C GLU A 173 -5.51 24.41 3.64
N LYS A 174 -5.72 25.47 4.42
CA LYS A 174 -5.90 26.83 3.89
C LYS A 174 -4.77 27.77 4.27
N ASP A 175 -4.02 27.41 5.31
CA ASP A 175 -3.01 28.29 5.89
C ASP A 175 -1.65 28.12 5.21
N TYR A 176 -1.42 26.95 4.60
CA TYR A 176 -0.16 26.59 3.98
C TYR A 176 -0.37 25.98 2.59
N ARG A 177 0.66 26.08 1.77
CA ARG A 177 0.74 25.38 0.48
C ARG A 177 2.07 24.68 0.33
N LEU A 178 2.06 23.58 -0.38
CA LEU A 178 3.24 22.85 -0.83
C LEU A 178 3.49 23.22 -2.29
N LYS A 179 4.73 23.59 -2.66
CA LYS A 179 5.05 23.91 -4.06
C LYS A 179 4.83 22.73 -4.99
N GLU A 180 5.28 21.56 -4.53
CA GLU A 180 5.19 20.30 -5.26
C GLU A 180 5.02 19.16 -4.25
N ASP A 181 4.31 18.11 -4.65
CA ASP A 181 4.21 16.88 -3.87
C ASP A 181 5.60 16.29 -3.60
N VAL A 182 5.82 15.88 -2.36
CA VAL A 182 7.09 15.29 -1.97
C VAL A 182 7.02 13.77 -2.08
N THR A 183 7.90 13.21 -2.91
CA THR A 183 8.00 11.77 -3.13
C THR A 183 9.18 11.18 -2.37
N PHE A 184 8.98 10.02 -1.75
CA PHE A 184 10.02 9.24 -1.10
C PHE A 184 9.79 7.75 -1.30
N ALA A 185 10.83 6.93 -1.11
CA ALA A 185 10.75 5.49 -1.30
C ALA A 185 11.31 4.72 -0.10
N ILE A 186 10.59 3.67 0.30
CA ILE A 186 11.11 2.62 1.16
C ILE A 186 11.61 1.51 0.24
N THR A 187 12.88 1.13 0.40
CA THR A 187 13.58 0.15 -0.43
C THR A 187 14.20 -0.95 0.42
N PRO A 188 14.62 -2.09 -0.16
CA PRO A 188 15.38 -3.12 0.56
C PRO A 188 16.69 -2.62 1.17
N TYR A 189 17.19 -1.47 0.73
CA TYR A 189 18.44 -0.89 1.21
C TYR A 189 18.28 0.09 2.38
N ASN A 190 17.04 0.62 2.58
CA ASN A 190 16.79 1.65 3.60
C ASN A 190 15.66 1.31 4.60
N TYR A 191 14.90 0.22 4.42
CA TYR A 191 13.75 -0.12 5.27
C TYR A 191 14.11 -0.26 6.77
N ASN A 192 15.34 -0.70 7.08
CA ASN A 192 15.83 -0.89 8.45
C ASN A 192 16.48 0.36 9.06
N ARG A 193 16.39 1.49 8.38
CA ARG A 193 16.93 2.78 8.83
C ARG A 193 15.81 3.82 8.87
N SER A 194 15.69 4.52 9.99
CA SER A 194 14.84 5.71 10.04
C SER A 194 15.60 6.87 9.40
N TYR A 195 14.98 7.55 8.43
CA TYR A 195 15.53 8.77 7.85
C TYR A 195 14.57 9.94 8.03
N VAL A 196 15.14 11.15 8.01
CA VAL A 196 14.39 12.37 8.20
C VAL A 196 14.12 13.01 6.84
N LEU A 197 12.85 13.28 6.56
CA LEU A 197 12.40 14.04 5.41
C LEU A 197 11.88 15.40 5.92
N THR A 198 12.44 16.50 5.42
CA THR A 198 11.97 17.84 5.77
C THR A 198 11.09 18.39 4.66
N LEU A 199 9.88 18.80 5.02
CA LEU A 199 8.94 19.47 4.13
C LEU A 199 8.97 20.96 4.43
N HIS A 200 9.13 21.78 3.38
CA HIS A 200 9.04 23.23 3.47
C HIS A 200 7.70 23.69 2.89
N LEU A 201 6.91 24.34 3.71
CA LEU A 201 5.60 24.88 3.35
C LEU A 201 5.66 26.40 3.28
N GLU A 202 4.96 26.95 2.31
CA GLU A 202 4.75 28.38 2.20
C GLU A 202 3.43 28.78 2.87
N PRO A 203 3.40 29.82 3.72
CA PRO A 203 2.15 30.36 4.22
C PRO A 203 1.33 30.93 3.06
N VAL A 204 0.04 30.64 3.05
CA VAL A 204 -0.89 31.28 2.13
C VAL A 204 -1.05 32.74 2.60
N LYS A 205 -0.53 33.68 1.83
CA LYS A 205 -0.77 35.11 2.11
C LYS A 205 -2.26 35.36 1.95
N GLN A 206 -2.96 35.58 3.05
CA GLN A 206 -4.31 36.12 2.97
C GLN A 206 -4.19 37.50 2.28
N THR A 207 -4.75 37.60 1.10
CA THR A 207 -4.74 38.85 0.34
C THR A 207 -5.52 39.89 1.17
N GLN A 208 -4.89 40.99 1.46
CA GLN A 208 -5.49 42.11 2.22
C GLN A 208 -6.77 42.66 1.59
N GLU A 209 -7.07 42.22 0.38
CA GLU A 209 -8.30 42.52 -0.38
C GLU A 209 -9.57 42.03 0.34
N ASP A 210 -9.55 40.86 0.98
CA ASP A 210 -10.71 40.31 1.66
C ASP A 210 -11.13 41.17 2.87
N TYR A 211 -10.17 41.74 3.57
CA TYR A 211 -10.46 42.66 4.68
C TYR A 211 -10.92 44.04 4.19
N THR A 212 -10.42 44.48 3.05
CA THR A 212 -10.82 45.75 2.44
C THR A 212 -12.27 45.72 1.99
N PHE A 213 -12.67 44.61 1.32
CA PHE A 213 -14.07 44.40 0.92
C PHE A 213 -14.99 44.30 2.14
N ALA A 214 -14.64 43.53 3.16
CA ALA A 214 -15.43 43.39 4.37
C ALA A 214 -15.55 44.73 5.09
N PHE A 215 -14.45 45.51 5.21
CA PHE A 215 -14.46 46.84 5.82
C PHE A 215 -15.32 47.83 5.03
N CYS A 216 -15.18 47.87 3.71
CA CYS A 216 -16.01 48.71 2.84
C CYS A 216 -17.50 48.34 2.94
N PHE A 217 -17.83 47.06 3.02
CA PHE A 217 -19.20 46.61 3.20
C PHE A 217 -19.78 47.04 4.54
N ILE A 218 -19.04 46.88 5.62
CA ILE A 218 -19.44 47.35 6.97
C ILE A 218 -19.67 48.86 7.00
N MET A 219 -18.77 49.64 6.39
CA MET A 219 -18.89 51.10 6.33
C MET A 219 -20.10 51.52 5.49
N ALA A 220 -20.39 50.84 4.39
CA ALA A 220 -21.59 51.09 3.58
C ALA A 220 -22.90 50.82 4.36
N VAL A 221 -22.95 49.73 5.12
CA VAL A 221 -24.10 49.38 5.94
C VAL A 221 -24.28 50.41 7.07
N LEU A 222 -23.22 50.82 7.74
CA LEU A 222 -23.28 51.86 8.78
C LEU A 222 -23.70 53.22 8.21
N GLY A 223 -23.23 53.58 7.03
CA GLY A 223 -23.66 54.79 6.30
C GLY A 223 -25.15 54.78 5.96
N LEU A 224 -25.67 53.65 5.50
CA LEU A 224 -27.10 53.44 5.22
C LEU A 224 -27.95 53.58 6.50
N PHE A 225 -27.50 53.01 7.60
CA PHE A 225 -28.19 53.14 8.90
C PHE A 225 -28.20 54.60 9.38
N ALA A 226 -27.09 55.31 9.32
CA ALA A 226 -27.01 56.74 9.68
C ALA A 226 -27.90 57.59 8.81
N TRP A 227 -27.96 57.32 7.49
CA TRP A 227 -28.86 58.02 6.56
C TRP A 227 -30.33 57.75 6.86
N LEU A 228 -30.72 56.52 7.15
CA LEU A 228 -32.10 56.16 7.56
C LEU A 228 -32.51 56.88 8.83
N ILE A 229 -31.64 56.90 9.86
CA ILE A 229 -31.90 57.62 11.13
C ILE A 229 -32.09 59.11 10.86
N TYR A 230 -31.23 59.71 10.02
CA TYR A 230 -31.37 61.13 9.65
C TYR A 230 -32.67 61.42 8.89
N PHE A 231 -33.04 60.52 7.96
CA PHE A 231 -34.26 60.67 7.15
C PHE A 231 -35.51 60.57 8.01
N PHE A 232 -35.63 59.59 8.88
CA PHE A 232 -36.80 59.45 9.80
C PHE A 232 -36.88 60.64 10.81
N ARG A 233 -35.71 61.09 11.29
CA ARG A 233 -35.70 62.26 12.19
C ARG A 233 -36.15 63.54 11.49
N LYS A 234 -35.81 63.72 10.21
CA LYS A 234 -36.23 64.83 9.41
C LYS A 234 -37.72 64.80 9.11
N GLN A 235 -38.26 63.63 8.76
CA GLN A 235 -39.72 63.45 8.55
C GLN A 235 -40.52 63.74 9.82
N SER A 236 -40.03 63.24 10.96
CA SER A 236 -40.69 63.53 12.28
C SER A 236 -40.69 65.00 12.62
N LEU A 237 -39.61 65.73 12.27
CA LEU A 237 -39.52 67.19 12.49
C LEU A 237 -40.45 67.97 11.52
N THR A 238 -40.58 67.55 10.26
CA THR A 238 -41.52 68.24 9.34
C THR A 238 -42.94 67.97 9.73
N GLN A 239 -43.29 66.77 10.13
CA GLN A 239 -44.63 66.45 10.60
C GLN A 239 -45.00 67.22 11.90
N PHE A 240 -44.07 67.36 12.85
CA PHE A 240 -44.24 68.16 14.05
C PHE A 240 -44.44 69.66 13.77
N LEU A 241 -43.75 70.22 12.74
CA LEU A 241 -43.90 71.62 12.37
C LEU A 241 -45.22 71.87 11.62
N ASP A 242 -45.68 70.91 10.79
CA ASP A 242 -46.99 71.01 10.12
C ASP A 242 -48.15 70.92 11.11
N ASP A 243 -48.07 70.12 12.16
CA ASP A 243 -49.05 70.04 13.26
C ASP A 243 -49.06 71.27 14.18
N PHE A 244 -48.04 72.11 14.15
CA PHE A 244 -47.94 73.29 15.00
C PHE A 244 -48.36 74.59 14.32
N MET A 245 -48.55 74.56 12.96
CA MET A 245 -48.93 75.73 12.16
C MET A 245 -50.39 75.74 11.69
N VAL A 246 -51.21 74.87 12.23
CA VAL A 246 -52.71 74.85 12.12
C VAL A 246 -53.34 75.31 13.47
#